data_9be3fc66bc9ac08e30ab6fa7d611c43c
#
_entry.id   9be3fc66bc9ac08e30ab6fa7d611c43c
#
_cell.length_a   1.000
_cell.length_b   1.000
_cell.length_c   1.000
_cell.angle_alpha   90.00
_cell.angle_beta   90.00
_cell.angle_gamma   90.00
#
_symmetry.space_group_name_H-M   'P 1'
#
loop_
_entity.id
_entity.type
_entity.pdbx_description
1 polymer ?
#
loop_
_entity_poly.entity_id
_entity_poly.type
_entity_poly.pdbx_seq_one_letter_code
_entity_poly.pdbx_strand_id
1 'polypeptide(L)'
;MGAVKFLLVDDLEENLISLEALLRRDELELLKARSGDEALELLLHHEVALALVDVQMPGLSGFEVAELMRGNERTRRVPIIFVTAGSADSQRRFRGYEAGAVDFIQKPIEADILRSKADVFLELYKQRQQIAEQRDRLELQSNSLQEADRRKDEFLATLAHELRNPLAPLRHGLDILRSNPDSKAASNIRDMMDRQLTHLVRLIDDLLDVSRISQGKIELRKEQVNIQDIVESAVEASRPLIEEGEHLLE
;
A
#
# COMPACT_ATOMS: atom_id res chain seq x y z
N MET A 1 0.89 16.76 -3.46
CA MET A 1 -0.23 17.01 -2.54
C MET A 1 -1.09 18.12 -3.11
N GLY A 2 -2.43 17.97 -3.15
CA GLY A 2 -3.34 19.05 -3.53
C GLY A 2 -3.40 20.10 -2.43
N ALA A 3 -3.92 21.31 -2.74
CA ALA A 3 -4.15 22.35 -1.75
C ALA A 3 -5.13 21.86 -0.68
N VAL A 4 -4.86 22.16 0.59
CA VAL A 4 -5.75 21.83 1.70
C VAL A 4 -6.95 22.76 1.66
N LYS A 5 -8.18 22.22 1.82
CA LYS A 5 -9.40 23.01 1.69
C LYS A 5 -9.96 23.40 3.05
N PHE A 6 -10.23 24.68 3.22
CA PHE A 6 -11.02 25.21 4.34
C PHE A 6 -12.35 25.72 3.80
N LEU A 7 -13.41 25.53 4.58
CA LEU A 7 -14.74 26.04 4.28
C LEU A 7 -15.03 27.26 5.14
N LEU A 8 -15.42 28.36 4.49
CA LEU A 8 -15.85 29.61 5.12
C LEU A 8 -17.33 29.77 4.89
N VAL A 9 -18.12 29.92 5.96
CA VAL A 9 -19.57 30.03 5.88
C VAL A 9 -20.03 31.29 6.61
N ASP A 10 -20.58 32.26 5.89
CA ASP A 10 -21.14 33.50 6.43
C ASP A 10 -22.10 34.08 5.37
N ASP A 11 -23.27 34.55 5.76
CA ASP A 11 -24.27 35.11 4.85
C ASP A 11 -23.85 36.46 4.24
N LEU A 12 -22.91 37.17 4.91
CA LEU A 12 -22.37 38.45 4.46
C LEU A 12 -21.08 38.24 3.65
N GLU A 13 -21.13 38.61 2.37
CA GLU A 13 -19.97 38.50 1.48
C GLU A 13 -18.74 39.28 1.99
N GLU A 14 -18.94 40.41 2.65
CA GLU A 14 -17.86 41.20 3.24
C GLU A 14 -17.07 40.43 4.32
N ASN A 15 -17.77 39.61 5.10
CA ASN A 15 -17.17 38.74 6.10
C ASN A 15 -16.33 37.65 5.46
N LEU A 16 -16.85 37.01 4.39
CA LEU A 16 -16.14 35.96 3.61
C LEU A 16 -14.85 36.54 2.99
N ILE A 17 -14.92 37.74 2.39
CA ILE A 17 -13.76 38.42 1.83
C ILE A 17 -12.72 38.73 2.93
N SER A 18 -13.18 39.18 4.09
CA SER A 18 -12.30 39.46 5.22
C SER A 18 -11.61 38.21 5.75
N LEU A 19 -12.34 37.11 5.93
CA LEU A 19 -11.80 35.81 6.32
C LEU A 19 -10.81 35.27 5.29
N GLU A 20 -11.16 35.36 4.00
CA GLU A 20 -10.28 34.98 2.89
C GLU A 20 -8.96 35.78 2.94
N ALA A 21 -9.02 37.07 3.06
CA ALA A 21 -7.83 37.94 3.13
C ALA A 21 -6.90 37.61 4.33
N LEU A 22 -7.48 37.22 5.47
CA LEU A 22 -6.74 36.85 6.66
C LEU A 22 -6.08 35.47 6.56
N LEU A 23 -6.70 34.50 5.82
CA LEU A 23 -6.28 33.12 5.72
C LEU A 23 -5.56 32.78 4.42
N ARG A 24 -5.52 33.70 3.45
CA ARG A 24 -4.96 33.46 2.11
C ARG A 24 -3.49 33.02 2.18
N ARG A 25 -3.22 31.82 1.60
CA ARG A 25 -1.90 31.20 1.49
C ARG A 25 -1.86 30.30 0.28
N ASP A 26 -0.69 30.06 -0.29
CA ASP A 26 -0.51 29.24 -1.49
C ASP A 26 -0.93 27.75 -1.28
N GLU A 27 -0.87 27.28 -0.05
CA GLU A 27 -1.18 25.88 0.32
C GLU A 27 -2.65 25.65 0.71
N LEU A 28 -3.46 26.72 0.82
CA LEU A 28 -4.88 26.67 1.18
C LEU A 28 -5.78 27.05 0.02
N GLU A 29 -6.78 26.23 -0.21
CA GLU A 29 -7.94 26.55 -1.04
C GLU A 29 -9.10 26.90 -0.12
N LEU A 30 -9.67 28.09 -0.28
CA LEU A 30 -10.74 28.59 0.56
C LEU A 30 -12.07 28.47 -0.19
N LEU A 31 -12.91 27.52 0.24
CA LEU A 31 -14.27 27.34 -0.24
C LEU A 31 -15.17 28.33 0.51
N LYS A 32 -16.03 29.02 -0.20
CA LYS A 32 -16.95 30.03 0.40
C LYS A 32 -18.39 29.59 0.19
N ALA A 33 -19.19 29.66 1.25
CA ALA A 33 -20.61 29.41 1.25
C ALA A 33 -21.35 30.58 1.89
N ARG A 34 -22.43 31.04 1.28
CA ARG A 34 -23.25 32.15 1.77
C ARG A 34 -24.49 31.68 2.53
N SER A 35 -24.64 30.37 2.70
CA SER A 35 -25.72 29.76 3.47
C SER A 35 -25.32 28.41 4.02
N GLY A 36 -26.10 27.90 4.98
CA GLY A 36 -25.91 26.55 5.48
C GLY A 36 -26.11 25.47 4.41
N ASP A 37 -27.08 25.65 3.52
CA ASP A 37 -27.36 24.70 2.43
C ASP A 37 -26.20 24.63 1.44
N GLU A 38 -25.63 25.77 1.02
CA GLU A 38 -24.46 25.82 0.15
C GLU A 38 -23.23 25.20 0.83
N ALA A 39 -23.06 25.43 2.13
CA ALA A 39 -21.99 24.81 2.91
C ALA A 39 -22.10 23.27 2.91
N LEU A 40 -23.29 22.74 3.10
CA LEU A 40 -23.55 21.30 3.08
C LEU A 40 -23.33 20.71 1.68
N GLU A 41 -23.72 21.42 0.62
CA GLU A 41 -23.48 21.00 -0.77
C GLU A 41 -21.98 20.93 -1.07
N LEU A 42 -21.19 21.94 -0.70
CA LEU A 42 -19.73 21.93 -0.86
C LEU A 42 -19.06 20.77 -0.11
N LEU A 43 -19.55 20.46 1.10
CA LEU A 43 -19.06 19.34 1.90
C LEU A 43 -19.37 17.95 1.29
N LEU A 44 -20.36 17.84 0.42
CA LEU A 44 -20.63 16.59 -0.33
C LEU A 44 -19.57 16.35 -1.42
N HIS A 45 -19.03 17.42 -2.02
CA HIS A 45 -18.14 17.32 -3.16
C HIS A 45 -16.66 17.50 -2.81
N HIS A 46 -16.36 18.09 -1.64
CA HIS A 46 -15.01 18.43 -1.24
C HIS A 46 -14.64 17.83 0.12
N GLU A 47 -13.41 17.36 0.24
CA GLU A 47 -12.82 17.02 1.52
C GLU A 47 -12.27 18.30 2.18
N VAL A 48 -12.76 18.62 3.36
CA VAL A 48 -12.49 19.87 4.07
C VAL A 48 -11.72 19.60 5.36
N ALA A 49 -10.64 20.33 5.58
CA ALA A 49 -9.78 20.18 6.74
C ALA A 49 -10.28 20.99 7.96
N LEU A 50 -11.00 22.09 7.73
CA LEU A 50 -11.55 22.97 8.75
C LEU A 50 -12.76 23.71 8.17
N ALA A 51 -13.86 23.84 8.94
CA ALA A 51 -14.99 24.70 8.65
C ALA A 51 -15.04 25.87 9.65
N LEU A 52 -15.04 27.11 9.15
CA LEU A 52 -15.31 28.33 9.88
C LEU A 52 -16.75 28.72 9.58
N VAL A 53 -17.62 28.69 10.57
CA VAL A 53 -19.07 28.83 10.37
C VAL A 53 -19.60 29.95 11.23
N ASP A 54 -20.23 30.96 10.60
CA ASP A 54 -20.98 31.95 11.32
C ASP A 54 -22.18 31.34 12.04
N VAL A 55 -22.42 31.77 13.27
CA VAL A 55 -23.53 31.24 14.08
C VAL A 55 -24.86 31.78 13.61
N GLN A 56 -24.90 33.03 13.22
CA GLN A 56 -26.13 33.78 12.94
C GLN A 56 -26.32 33.97 11.43
N MET A 57 -26.97 33.02 10.79
CA MET A 57 -27.29 33.08 9.37
C MET A 57 -28.81 32.91 9.16
N PRO A 58 -29.38 33.51 8.10
CA PRO A 58 -30.74 33.28 7.74
C PRO A 58 -30.92 31.83 7.20
N GLY A 59 -32.09 31.25 7.45
CA GLY A 59 -32.33 29.83 7.11
C GLY A 59 -31.72 28.90 8.12
N LEU A 60 -30.76 28.06 7.68
CA LEU A 60 -29.99 27.18 8.58
C LEU A 60 -28.95 27.98 9.36
N SER A 61 -29.08 28.01 10.69
CA SER A 61 -28.09 28.55 11.59
C SER A 61 -26.80 27.72 11.57
N GLY A 62 -25.66 28.33 11.98
CA GLY A 62 -24.39 27.60 12.07
C GLY A 62 -24.45 26.36 12.97
N PHE A 63 -25.27 26.39 14.03
CA PHE A 63 -25.44 25.23 14.90
C PHE A 63 -26.16 24.08 14.19
N GLU A 64 -27.21 24.38 13.43
CA GLU A 64 -27.94 23.36 12.64
C GLU A 64 -27.03 22.76 11.54
N VAL A 65 -26.22 23.59 10.89
CA VAL A 65 -25.20 23.10 9.95
C VAL A 65 -24.25 22.13 10.65
N ALA A 66 -23.76 22.47 11.83
CA ALA A 66 -22.87 21.59 12.60
C ALA A 66 -23.54 20.28 13.00
N GLU A 67 -24.79 20.29 13.45
CA GLU A 67 -25.58 19.10 13.78
C GLU A 67 -25.72 18.17 12.56
N LEU A 68 -26.04 18.73 11.38
CA LEU A 68 -26.13 17.98 10.12
C LEU A 68 -24.77 17.40 9.71
N MET A 69 -23.70 18.17 9.87
CA MET A 69 -22.33 17.67 9.63
C MET A 69 -21.98 16.48 10.55
N ARG A 70 -22.38 16.52 11.81
CA ARG A 70 -22.13 15.43 12.79
C ARG A 70 -22.96 14.19 12.48
N GLY A 71 -24.16 14.36 11.93
CA GLY A 71 -25.04 13.28 11.50
C GLY A 71 -24.56 12.53 10.25
N ASN A 72 -23.63 13.09 9.47
CA ASN A 72 -23.13 12.50 8.24
C ASN A 72 -21.74 11.88 8.46
N GLU A 73 -21.57 10.61 8.06
CA GLU A 73 -20.34 9.86 8.27
C GLU A 73 -19.10 10.50 7.62
N ARG A 74 -19.28 11.16 6.47
CA ARG A 74 -18.21 11.81 5.73
C ARG A 74 -17.72 13.10 6.41
N THR A 75 -18.63 13.89 6.98
CA THR A 75 -18.35 15.23 7.51
C THR A 75 -18.24 15.27 9.03
N ARG A 76 -18.70 14.25 9.75
CA ARG A 76 -18.72 14.22 11.23
C ARG A 76 -17.38 14.48 11.91
N ARG A 77 -16.27 14.26 11.19
CA ARG A 77 -14.90 14.45 11.73
C ARG A 77 -14.27 15.79 11.31
N VAL A 78 -14.94 16.58 10.49
CA VAL A 78 -14.45 17.90 10.09
C VAL A 78 -14.48 18.81 11.31
N PRO A 79 -13.35 19.42 11.73
CA PRO A 79 -13.34 20.39 12.83
C PRO A 79 -14.17 21.61 12.43
N ILE A 80 -14.94 22.13 13.38
CA ILE A 80 -15.77 23.32 13.20
C ILE A 80 -15.35 24.37 14.21
N ILE A 81 -15.04 25.57 13.73
CA ILE A 81 -14.86 26.76 14.56
C ILE A 81 -16.03 27.70 14.28
N PHE A 82 -16.79 28.04 15.33
CA PHE A 82 -17.84 29.01 15.17
C PHE A 82 -17.29 30.44 15.23
N VAL A 83 -17.78 31.26 14.32
CA VAL A 83 -17.57 32.72 14.35
C VAL A 83 -18.84 33.36 14.89
N THR A 84 -18.76 34.22 15.91
CA THR A 84 -19.92 34.76 16.60
C THR A 84 -19.78 36.26 16.92
N ALA A 85 -20.87 36.99 16.78
CA ALA A 85 -20.95 38.40 17.21
C ALA A 85 -21.29 38.47 18.71
N GLY A 86 -20.47 39.24 19.49
CA GLY A 86 -20.72 39.52 20.90
C GLY A 86 -20.12 38.50 21.89
N SER A 87 -20.14 38.89 23.20
CA SER A 87 -19.72 38.01 24.28
C SER A 87 -20.63 36.78 24.26
N ALA A 88 -20.06 35.63 23.88
CA ALA A 88 -20.81 34.39 23.88
C ALA A 88 -21.32 34.12 25.29
N ASP A 89 -22.61 34.25 25.47
CA ASP A 89 -23.31 33.82 26.67
C ASP A 89 -22.88 32.37 26.95
N SER A 90 -22.57 32.05 28.20
CA SER A 90 -22.09 30.71 28.59
C SER A 90 -23.02 29.59 28.05
N GLN A 91 -24.31 29.85 27.91
CA GLN A 91 -25.29 28.96 27.30
C GLN A 91 -25.05 28.73 25.80
N ARG A 92 -24.67 29.74 25.02
CA ARG A 92 -24.41 29.59 23.58
C ARG A 92 -23.11 28.84 23.32
N ARG A 93 -22.08 29.07 24.15
CA ARG A 93 -20.84 28.27 24.08
C ARG A 93 -21.12 26.80 24.37
N PHE A 94 -21.92 26.49 25.39
CA PHE A 94 -22.28 25.16 25.75
C PHE A 94 -23.01 24.45 24.61
N ARG A 95 -24.04 25.07 24.00
CA ARG A 95 -24.73 24.53 22.84
C ARG A 95 -23.81 24.29 21.64
N GLY A 96 -22.82 25.13 21.39
CA GLY A 96 -21.88 24.96 20.31
C GLY A 96 -20.93 23.77 20.53
N TYR A 97 -20.48 23.54 21.75
CA TYR A 97 -19.71 22.34 22.07
C TYR A 97 -20.57 21.05 21.98
N GLU A 98 -21.85 21.12 22.39
CA GLU A 98 -22.80 20.00 22.19
C GLU A 98 -23.04 19.74 20.70
N ALA A 99 -23.13 20.78 19.85
CA ALA A 99 -23.20 20.63 18.39
C ALA A 99 -21.88 20.15 17.76
N GLY A 100 -20.83 19.97 18.59
CA GLY A 100 -19.57 19.37 18.15
C GLY A 100 -18.53 20.35 17.63
N ALA A 101 -18.65 21.65 17.93
CA ALA A 101 -17.57 22.60 17.65
C ALA A 101 -16.32 22.26 18.46
N VAL A 102 -15.17 22.54 17.85
CA VAL A 102 -13.88 22.40 18.54
C VAL A 102 -13.44 23.72 19.16
N ASP A 103 -13.95 24.85 18.64
CA ASP A 103 -13.56 26.18 19.14
C ASP A 103 -14.53 27.30 18.70
N PHE A 104 -14.27 28.53 19.19
CA PHE A 104 -15.01 29.74 18.87
C PHE A 104 -14.06 30.92 18.59
N ILE A 105 -14.48 31.81 17.68
CA ILE A 105 -13.84 33.09 17.40
C ILE A 105 -14.89 34.15 17.50
N GLN A 106 -14.58 35.22 18.27
CA GLN A 106 -15.46 36.35 18.48
C GLN A 106 -15.20 37.43 17.43
N LYS A 107 -16.28 38.02 16.88
CA LYS A 107 -16.21 39.26 16.09
C LYS A 107 -16.06 40.49 17.03
N PRO A 108 -15.16 41.48 16.78
CA PRO A 108 -14.28 41.55 15.60
C PRO A 108 -13.15 40.53 15.66
N ILE A 109 -12.85 39.94 14.51
CA ILE A 109 -11.90 38.84 14.40
C ILE A 109 -10.47 39.38 14.52
N GLU A 110 -9.74 38.91 15.51
CA GLU A 110 -8.31 39.18 15.65
C GLU A 110 -7.51 38.26 14.68
N ALA A 111 -6.76 38.91 13.77
CA ALA A 111 -6.05 38.21 12.70
C ALA A 111 -5.09 37.12 13.23
N ASP A 112 -4.35 37.43 14.29
CA ASP A 112 -3.34 36.51 14.83
C ASP A 112 -3.99 35.29 15.52
N ILE A 113 -5.14 35.48 16.18
CA ILE A 113 -5.89 34.39 16.81
C ILE A 113 -6.46 33.49 15.74
N LEU A 114 -7.07 34.05 14.69
CA LEU A 114 -7.61 33.25 13.58
C LEU A 114 -6.52 32.45 12.89
N ARG A 115 -5.39 33.06 12.54
CA ARG A 115 -4.26 32.42 11.91
C ARG A 115 -3.68 31.28 12.75
N SER A 116 -3.43 31.56 14.04
CA SER A 116 -2.90 30.55 14.96
C SER A 116 -3.81 29.32 15.06
N LYS A 117 -5.14 29.51 15.15
CA LYS A 117 -6.09 28.42 15.18
C LYS A 117 -6.12 27.67 13.85
N ALA A 118 -6.14 28.36 12.72
CA ALA A 118 -6.10 27.77 11.39
C ALA A 118 -4.83 26.94 11.15
N ASP A 119 -3.67 27.42 11.63
CA ASP A 119 -2.39 26.72 11.54
C ASP A 119 -2.40 25.35 12.24
N VAL A 120 -2.99 25.30 13.43
CA VAL A 120 -3.11 24.05 14.18
C VAL A 120 -3.92 23.00 13.39
N PHE A 121 -5.06 23.40 12.80
CA PHE A 121 -5.90 22.47 12.03
C PHE A 121 -5.29 22.10 10.69
N LEU A 122 -4.57 23.02 10.05
CA LEU A 122 -3.81 22.74 8.84
C LEU A 122 -2.73 21.67 9.10
N GLU A 123 -1.97 21.83 10.17
CA GLU A 123 -0.92 20.90 10.56
C GLU A 123 -1.50 19.53 10.95
N LEU A 124 -2.57 19.49 11.75
CA LEU A 124 -3.25 18.26 12.11
C LEU A 124 -3.80 17.52 10.90
N TYR A 125 -4.33 18.23 9.90
CA TYR A 125 -4.82 17.62 8.66
C TYR A 125 -3.66 17.02 7.87
N LYS A 126 -2.56 17.75 7.69
CA LYS A 126 -1.36 17.26 7.02
C LYS A 126 -0.78 16.00 7.69
N GLN A 127 -0.69 16.02 9.02
CA GLN A 127 -0.22 14.86 9.78
C GLN A 127 -1.13 13.64 9.61
N ARG A 128 -2.46 13.83 9.63
CA ARG A 128 -3.41 12.73 9.36
C ARG A 128 -3.25 12.14 7.97
N GLN A 129 -3.07 12.99 6.96
CA GLN A 129 -2.82 12.55 5.58
C GLN A 129 -1.53 11.73 5.49
N GLN A 130 -0.44 12.23 6.08
CA GLN A 130 0.84 11.50 6.09
C GLN A 130 0.74 10.14 6.78
N ILE A 131 0.04 10.08 7.92
CA ILE A 131 -0.18 8.82 8.64
C ILE A 131 -1.00 7.85 7.78
N ALA A 132 -2.04 8.32 7.09
CA ALA A 132 -2.84 7.49 6.19
C ALA A 132 -1.99 6.93 5.02
N GLU A 133 -1.21 7.77 4.36
CA GLU A 133 -0.30 7.37 3.28
C GLU A 133 0.77 6.36 3.76
N GLN A 134 1.35 6.59 4.94
CA GLN A 134 2.32 5.68 5.53
C GLN A 134 1.70 4.32 5.87
N ARG A 135 0.48 4.33 6.44
CA ARG A 135 -0.26 3.10 6.74
C ARG A 135 -0.51 2.28 5.49
N ASP A 136 -1.03 2.91 4.42
CA ASP A 136 -1.36 2.24 3.17
C ASP A 136 -0.09 1.67 2.50
N ARG A 137 1.02 2.41 2.57
CA ARG A 137 2.33 1.93 2.09
C ARG A 137 2.83 0.73 2.89
N LEU A 138 2.72 0.77 4.22
CA LEU A 138 3.13 -0.36 5.09
C LEU A 138 2.28 -1.59 4.85
N GLU A 139 0.98 -1.43 4.61
CA GLU A 139 0.07 -2.53 4.29
C GLU A 139 0.46 -3.22 2.97
N LEU A 140 0.76 -2.44 1.91
CA LEU A 140 1.26 -2.98 0.65
C LEU A 140 2.60 -3.73 0.81
N GLN A 141 3.53 -3.18 1.60
CA GLN A 141 4.81 -3.83 1.87
C GLN A 141 4.63 -5.13 2.68
N SER A 142 3.74 -5.12 3.68
CA SER A 142 3.42 -6.29 4.49
C SER A 142 2.87 -7.42 3.63
N ASN A 143 1.90 -7.11 2.75
CA ASN A 143 1.32 -8.08 1.84
C ASN A 143 2.36 -8.67 0.87
N SER A 144 3.23 -7.82 0.32
CA SER A 144 4.33 -8.25 -0.56
C SER A 144 5.32 -9.18 0.14
N LEU A 145 5.68 -8.86 1.40
CA LEU A 145 6.58 -9.70 2.21
C LEU A 145 5.94 -11.06 2.55
N GLN A 146 4.66 -11.07 2.91
CA GLN A 146 3.94 -12.32 3.20
C GLN A 146 3.87 -13.22 1.97
N GLU A 147 3.62 -12.64 0.80
CA GLU A 147 3.60 -13.41 -0.45
C GLU A 147 4.98 -13.96 -0.81
N ALA A 148 6.05 -13.18 -0.62
CA ALA A 148 7.42 -13.64 -0.83
C ALA A 148 7.81 -14.76 0.15
N ASP A 149 7.42 -14.65 1.41
CA ASP A 149 7.70 -15.68 2.42
C ASP A 149 6.94 -16.98 2.13
N ARG A 150 5.67 -16.88 1.74
CA ARG A 150 4.88 -18.02 1.30
C ARG A 150 5.52 -18.75 0.10
N ARG A 151 5.95 -18.00 -0.94
CA ARG A 151 6.64 -18.58 -2.10
C ARG A 151 7.93 -19.29 -1.69
N LYS A 152 8.66 -18.71 -0.75
CA LYS A 152 9.88 -19.33 -0.19
C LYS A 152 9.57 -20.65 0.51
N ASP A 153 8.51 -20.69 1.32
CA ASP A 153 8.11 -21.92 2.04
C ASP A 153 7.62 -23.01 1.09
N GLU A 154 6.81 -22.66 0.08
CA GLU A 154 6.37 -23.57 -0.97
C GLU A 154 7.57 -24.14 -1.76
N PHE A 155 8.54 -23.28 -2.08
CA PHE A 155 9.77 -23.69 -2.73
C PHE A 155 10.59 -24.68 -1.87
N LEU A 156 10.79 -24.38 -0.58
CA LEU A 156 11.50 -25.25 0.35
C LEU A 156 10.79 -26.61 0.54
N ALA A 157 9.46 -26.60 0.59
CA ALA A 157 8.66 -27.84 0.68
C ALA A 157 8.84 -28.71 -0.58
N THR A 158 8.77 -28.12 -1.75
CA THR A 158 9.01 -28.80 -3.03
C THR A 158 10.41 -29.39 -3.11
N LEU A 159 11.43 -28.57 -2.77
CA LEU A 159 12.82 -29.05 -2.71
C LEU A 159 13.01 -30.23 -1.76
N ALA A 160 12.42 -30.18 -0.59
CA ALA A 160 12.51 -31.26 0.38
C ALA A 160 11.92 -32.56 -0.19
N HIS A 161 10.84 -32.48 -0.96
CA HIS A 161 10.26 -33.62 -1.66
C HIS A 161 11.15 -34.13 -2.79
N GLU A 162 11.64 -33.22 -3.65
CA GLU A 162 12.52 -33.60 -4.78
C GLU A 162 13.86 -34.20 -4.34
N LEU A 163 14.40 -33.76 -3.21
CA LEU A 163 15.61 -34.35 -2.63
C LEU A 163 15.34 -35.69 -1.93
N ARG A 164 14.17 -35.86 -1.31
CA ARG A 164 13.80 -37.12 -0.64
C ARG A 164 13.58 -38.24 -1.63
N ASN A 165 13.04 -37.94 -2.80
CA ASN A 165 12.70 -38.93 -3.83
C ASN A 165 13.91 -39.78 -4.28
N PRO A 166 15.07 -39.24 -4.68
CA PRO A 166 16.25 -40.04 -5.03
C PRO A 166 16.93 -40.68 -3.81
N LEU A 167 16.82 -40.08 -2.61
CA LEU A 167 17.46 -40.64 -1.40
C LEU A 167 16.84 -41.93 -0.92
N ALA A 168 15.52 -42.14 -1.09
CA ALA A 168 14.83 -43.36 -0.67
C ALA A 168 15.31 -44.59 -1.44
N PRO A 169 15.38 -44.60 -2.80
CA PRO A 169 15.96 -45.72 -3.57
C PRO A 169 17.44 -45.98 -3.27
N LEU A 170 18.25 -44.89 -3.06
CA LEU A 170 19.66 -45.03 -2.70
C LEU A 170 19.81 -45.80 -1.38
N ARG A 171 19.06 -45.41 -0.34
CA ARG A 171 19.06 -46.09 0.94
C ARG A 171 18.65 -47.56 0.82
N HIS A 172 17.56 -47.83 0.09
CA HIS A 172 17.06 -49.17 -0.12
C HIS A 172 18.08 -50.03 -0.88
N GLY A 173 18.69 -49.50 -1.96
CA GLY A 173 19.75 -50.16 -2.70
C GLY A 173 20.96 -50.54 -1.83
N LEU A 174 21.39 -49.60 -0.93
CA LEU A 174 22.46 -49.87 0.05
C LEU A 174 22.09 -51.00 1.02
N ASP A 175 20.87 -51.04 1.51
CA ASP A 175 20.40 -52.11 2.43
C ASP A 175 20.40 -53.49 1.74
N ILE A 176 19.98 -53.56 0.47
CA ILE A 176 20.02 -54.80 -0.31
C ILE A 176 21.47 -55.26 -0.56
N LEU A 177 22.37 -54.37 -0.98
CA LEU A 177 23.79 -54.69 -1.21
C LEU A 177 24.50 -55.16 0.04
N ARG A 178 24.15 -54.60 1.25
CA ARG A 178 24.65 -55.05 2.53
C ARG A 178 24.21 -56.46 2.89
N SER A 179 22.94 -56.79 2.56
CA SER A 179 22.38 -58.11 2.89
C SER A 179 22.81 -59.23 1.90
N ASN A 180 23.05 -58.89 0.61
CA ASN A 180 23.38 -59.84 -0.46
C ASN A 180 24.40 -59.21 -1.46
N PRO A 181 25.68 -59.12 -1.11
CA PRO A 181 26.68 -58.39 -1.92
C PRO A 181 26.96 -59.08 -3.28
N ASP A 182 26.83 -60.39 -3.38
CA ASP A 182 27.14 -61.23 -4.57
C ASP A 182 25.91 -61.62 -5.40
N SER A 183 24.79 -60.93 -5.17
CA SER A 183 23.59 -61.27 -5.95
C SER A 183 23.74 -60.85 -7.41
N LYS A 184 23.15 -61.65 -8.34
CA LYS A 184 23.08 -61.30 -9.77
C LYS A 184 22.41 -59.94 -10.02
N ALA A 185 21.64 -59.43 -9.05
CA ALA A 185 20.99 -58.11 -9.08
C ALA A 185 21.89 -56.97 -8.61
N ALA A 186 23.08 -57.23 -8.01
CA ALA A 186 23.94 -56.20 -7.44
C ALA A 186 24.42 -55.17 -8.48
N SER A 187 24.64 -55.60 -9.73
CA SER A 187 24.99 -54.65 -10.81
C SER A 187 23.86 -53.69 -11.12
N ASN A 188 22.65 -54.20 -11.30
CA ASN A 188 21.46 -53.35 -11.59
C ASN A 188 21.15 -52.39 -10.48
N ILE A 189 21.40 -52.79 -9.22
CA ILE A 189 21.21 -51.91 -8.05
C ILE A 189 22.23 -50.78 -8.04
N ARG A 190 23.52 -51.08 -8.35
CA ARG A 190 24.57 -50.05 -8.47
C ARG A 190 24.25 -49.07 -9.58
N ASP A 191 23.84 -49.55 -10.76
CA ASP A 191 23.46 -48.69 -11.90
C ASP A 191 22.24 -47.77 -11.56
N MET A 192 21.27 -48.34 -10.85
CA MET A 192 20.15 -47.56 -10.35
C MET A 192 20.61 -46.49 -9.38
N MET A 193 21.48 -46.84 -8.44
CA MET A 193 22.00 -45.85 -7.43
C MET A 193 22.82 -44.77 -8.11
N ASP A 194 23.63 -45.09 -9.13
CA ASP A 194 24.42 -44.13 -9.89
C ASP A 194 23.54 -43.13 -10.62
N ARG A 195 22.45 -43.59 -11.27
CA ARG A 195 21.45 -42.70 -11.88
C ARG A 195 20.79 -41.78 -10.88
N GLN A 196 20.43 -42.31 -9.69
CA GLN A 196 19.80 -41.45 -8.64
C GLN A 196 20.78 -40.42 -8.08
N LEU A 197 22.06 -40.79 -7.93
CA LEU A 197 23.09 -39.87 -7.48
C LEU A 197 23.34 -38.77 -8.52
N THR A 198 23.44 -39.10 -9.78
CA THR A 198 23.60 -38.17 -10.90
C THR A 198 22.41 -37.19 -10.96
N HIS A 199 21.21 -37.68 -10.75
CA HIS A 199 20.01 -36.84 -10.70
C HIS A 199 20.05 -35.85 -9.51
N LEU A 200 20.48 -36.32 -8.33
CA LEU A 200 20.61 -35.50 -7.12
C LEU A 200 21.66 -34.40 -7.29
N VAL A 201 22.79 -34.68 -7.91
CA VAL A 201 23.84 -33.70 -8.23
C VAL A 201 23.26 -32.61 -9.14
N ARG A 202 22.54 -32.99 -10.22
CA ARG A 202 21.90 -32.01 -11.12
C ARG A 202 20.91 -31.11 -10.39
N LEU A 203 20.07 -31.66 -9.51
CA LEU A 203 19.13 -30.88 -8.71
C LEU A 203 19.83 -29.84 -7.82
N ILE A 204 20.97 -30.23 -7.25
CA ILE A 204 21.77 -29.30 -6.42
C ILE A 204 22.40 -28.20 -7.29
N ASP A 205 22.93 -28.54 -8.44
CA ASP A 205 23.52 -27.57 -9.38
C ASP A 205 22.46 -26.56 -9.87
N ASP A 206 21.28 -27.04 -10.28
CA ASP A 206 20.14 -26.21 -10.67
C ASP A 206 19.72 -25.25 -9.54
N LEU A 207 19.70 -25.74 -8.29
CA LEU A 207 19.39 -24.94 -7.11
C LEU A 207 20.43 -23.83 -6.86
N LEU A 208 21.72 -24.18 -7.01
CA LEU A 208 22.81 -23.21 -6.86
C LEU A 208 22.73 -22.12 -7.95
N ASP A 209 22.34 -22.50 -9.17
CA ASP A 209 22.17 -21.54 -10.26
C ASP A 209 20.98 -20.62 -10.03
N VAL A 210 19.83 -21.13 -9.58
CA VAL A 210 18.69 -20.30 -9.16
C VAL A 210 19.10 -19.34 -8.03
N SER A 211 19.89 -19.82 -7.05
CA SER A 211 20.40 -18.99 -5.97
C SER A 211 21.33 -17.87 -6.46
N ARG A 212 22.20 -18.16 -7.43
CA ARG A 212 23.10 -17.16 -8.06
C ARG A 212 22.31 -16.14 -8.87
N ILE A 213 21.28 -16.58 -9.60
CA ILE A 213 20.38 -15.70 -10.35
C ILE A 213 19.66 -14.73 -9.41
N SER A 214 19.07 -15.25 -8.34
CA SER A 214 18.29 -14.45 -7.38
C SER A 214 19.14 -13.44 -6.61
N GLN A 215 20.44 -13.72 -6.44
CA GLN A 215 21.39 -12.80 -5.80
C GLN A 215 22.05 -11.80 -6.78
N GLY A 216 21.70 -11.85 -8.06
CA GLY A 216 22.31 -10.99 -9.09
C GLY A 216 23.82 -11.26 -9.30
N LYS A 217 24.30 -12.45 -8.88
CA LYS A 217 25.73 -12.84 -8.95
C LYS A 217 26.10 -13.61 -10.21
N ILE A 218 25.31 -13.50 -11.27
CA ILE A 218 25.66 -14.09 -12.57
C ILE A 218 26.72 -13.19 -13.21
N GLU A 219 27.93 -13.70 -13.33
CA GLU A 219 28.96 -13.10 -14.14
C GLU A 219 28.82 -13.63 -15.58
N LEU A 220 28.46 -12.75 -16.52
CA LEU A 220 28.42 -13.08 -17.92
C LEU A 220 29.83 -13.10 -18.49
N ARG A 221 30.30 -14.27 -18.93
CA ARG A 221 31.51 -14.36 -19.75
C ARG A 221 31.17 -13.97 -21.18
N LYS A 222 31.36 -12.69 -21.51
CA LYS A 222 31.12 -12.18 -22.86
C LYS A 222 32.28 -12.58 -23.78
N GLU A 223 32.01 -13.44 -24.75
CA GLU A 223 32.93 -13.84 -25.79
C GLU A 223 32.24 -13.74 -27.17
N GLN A 224 33.03 -13.64 -28.22
CA GLN A 224 32.48 -13.73 -29.57
C GLN A 224 32.16 -15.20 -29.88
N VAL A 225 30.89 -15.48 -30.13
CA VAL A 225 30.40 -16.81 -30.44
C VAL A 225 29.74 -16.80 -31.81
N ASN A 226 29.90 -17.88 -32.55
CA ASN A 226 29.18 -18.07 -33.78
C ASN A 226 27.78 -18.61 -33.44
N ILE A 227 26.73 -17.90 -33.85
CA ILE A 227 25.34 -18.28 -33.59
C ILE A 227 24.99 -19.65 -34.18
N GLN A 228 25.58 -20.00 -35.33
CA GLN A 228 25.34 -21.24 -36.00
C GLN A 228 25.79 -22.43 -35.14
N ASP A 229 26.97 -22.37 -34.55
CA ASP A 229 27.52 -23.43 -33.67
C ASP A 229 26.66 -23.63 -32.41
N ILE A 230 26.10 -22.52 -31.87
CA ILE A 230 25.18 -22.58 -30.72
C ILE A 230 23.87 -23.27 -31.10
N VAL A 231 23.29 -22.90 -32.24
CA VAL A 231 22.03 -23.47 -32.72
C VAL A 231 22.22 -24.99 -33.02
N GLU A 232 23.30 -25.35 -33.70
CA GLU A 232 23.63 -26.77 -33.99
C GLU A 232 23.79 -27.56 -32.70
N SER A 233 24.53 -27.05 -31.71
CA SER A 233 24.70 -27.67 -30.39
C SER A 233 23.36 -27.83 -29.64
N ALA A 234 22.50 -26.83 -29.69
CA ALA A 234 21.19 -26.86 -29.04
C ALA A 234 20.25 -27.90 -29.71
N VAL A 235 20.27 -27.98 -31.04
CA VAL A 235 19.51 -28.99 -31.82
C VAL A 235 20.01 -30.39 -31.49
N GLU A 236 21.33 -30.58 -31.47
CA GLU A 236 21.92 -31.89 -31.16
C GLU A 236 21.61 -32.35 -29.74
N ALA A 237 21.67 -31.47 -28.75
CA ALA A 237 21.28 -31.74 -27.39
C ALA A 237 19.78 -32.08 -27.23
N SER A 238 18.93 -31.49 -28.06
CA SER A 238 17.46 -31.70 -28.05
C SER A 238 17.01 -32.87 -28.95
N ARG A 239 17.90 -33.42 -29.79
CA ARG A 239 17.58 -34.46 -30.76
C ARG A 239 16.84 -35.68 -30.17
N PRO A 240 17.24 -36.24 -29.02
CA PRO A 240 16.52 -37.38 -28.44
C PRO A 240 15.06 -37.05 -28.10
N LEU A 241 14.76 -35.86 -27.63
CA LEU A 241 13.41 -35.40 -27.28
C LEU A 241 12.57 -35.14 -28.55
N ILE A 242 13.21 -34.64 -29.63
CA ILE A 242 12.59 -34.37 -30.92
C ILE A 242 12.18 -35.67 -31.58
N GLU A 243 13.08 -36.67 -31.56
CA GLU A 243 12.84 -38.00 -32.13
C GLU A 243 11.79 -38.79 -31.34
N GLU A 244 11.82 -38.75 -30.01
CA GLU A 244 10.82 -39.41 -29.14
C GLU A 244 9.43 -38.77 -29.30
N GLY A 245 9.36 -37.45 -29.55
CA GLY A 245 8.09 -36.73 -29.78
C GLY A 245 7.62 -36.75 -31.24
N GLU A 246 8.32 -37.43 -32.17
CA GLU A 246 8.03 -37.43 -33.62
C GLU A 246 7.87 -36.03 -34.23
N HIS A 247 8.64 -35.04 -33.71
CA HIS A 247 8.60 -33.66 -34.17
C HIS A 247 9.51 -33.45 -35.39
N LEU A 248 9.01 -32.73 -36.40
CA LEU A 248 9.80 -32.24 -37.53
C LEU A 248 10.40 -30.87 -37.14
N LEU A 249 11.75 -30.79 -37.28
CA LEU A 249 12.47 -29.53 -37.14
C LEU A 249 12.67 -28.96 -38.55
N GLU A 250 12.06 -27.79 -38.84
CA GLU A 250 12.26 -27.05 -40.08
C GLU A 250 13.25 -25.90 -39.86
#